data_f0422f224f213a76f3e9d1049d37e4ef
#
_entry.id   f0422f224f213a76f3e9d1049d37e4ef
#
_cell.length_a   1.000
_cell.length_b   1.000
_cell.length_c   1.000
_cell.angle_alpha   90.00
_cell.angle_beta   90.00
_cell.angle_gamma   90.00
#
_symmetry.space_group_name_H-M   'P 1'
#
loop_
_entity.id
_entity.type
_entity.pdbx_description
1 polymer ?
#
loop_
_entity_poly.entity_id
_entity_poly.type
_entity_poly.pdbx_seq_one_letter_code
_entity_poly.pdbx_strand_id
1 'polypeptide(L)'
;MNMNSAPPPQDSRGYFMLPQQPEGAGYYVYGTPENGAGQYAHPAMLCLLLFVEREWAVSDRRRFGVGNISQAGGIPYPKHESHKDGLQVDVRPLRLDGVEGRVMRFQRDLYDKEATAKLIRIFLSHPL
;
A
#
# COMPACT_ATOMS: atom_id res chain seq x y z
N MET A 1 13.71 5.38 -15.44
CA MET A 1 12.43 4.83 -15.92
C MET A 1 12.68 3.81 -17.02
N ASN A 2 12.09 2.64 -16.90
CA ASN A 2 12.21 1.63 -17.94
C ASN A 2 11.18 1.91 -19.04
N MET A 3 11.65 2.37 -20.18
CA MET A 3 10.81 2.73 -21.33
C MET A 3 10.06 1.53 -21.93
N ASN A 4 10.54 0.32 -21.62
CA ASN A 4 9.95 -0.92 -22.16
C ASN A 4 9.01 -1.59 -21.19
N SER A 5 8.76 -0.99 -20.04
CA SER A 5 7.82 -1.54 -19.08
C SER A 5 6.39 -1.47 -19.63
N ALA A 6 5.68 -2.56 -19.55
CA ALA A 6 4.26 -2.55 -19.84
C ALA A 6 3.54 -1.64 -18.84
N PRO A 7 2.46 -0.95 -19.26
CA PRO A 7 1.63 -0.24 -18.30
C PRO A 7 1.05 -1.22 -17.27
N PRO A 8 0.76 -0.77 -16.04
CA PRO A 8 0.16 -1.63 -15.04
C PRO A 8 -1.19 -2.19 -15.52
N PRO A 9 -1.53 -3.43 -15.14
CA PRO A 9 -2.84 -3.98 -15.47
C PRO A 9 -3.97 -3.08 -14.98
N GLN A 10 -5.05 -3.03 -15.76
CA GLN A 10 -6.20 -2.19 -15.50
C GLN A 10 -7.46 -3.06 -15.56
N ASP A 11 -8.38 -2.88 -14.62
CA ASP A 11 -9.62 -3.63 -14.61
C ASP A 11 -10.74 -2.93 -15.39
N SER A 12 -11.94 -3.52 -15.40
CA SER A 12 -13.09 -2.97 -16.15
C SER A 12 -13.57 -1.61 -15.63
N ARG A 13 -13.21 -1.24 -14.41
CA ARG A 13 -13.53 0.09 -13.83
C ARG A 13 -12.53 1.15 -14.24
N GLY A 14 -11.44 0.79 -14.89
CA GLY A 14 -10.31 1.67 -15.14
C GLY A 14 -9.38 1.82 -13.95
N TYR A 15 -9.46 0.96 -12.94
CA TYR A 15 -8.59 0.98 -11.77
C TYR A 15 -7.33 0.19 -12.05
N PHE A 16 -6.22 0.68 -11.52
CA PHE A 16 -4.91 0.10 -11.80
C PHE A 16 -4.44 -0.79 -10.67
N MET A 17 -3.81 -1.91 -11.03
CA MET A 17 -3.07 -2.70 -10.06
C MET A 17 -1.92 -1.87 -9.51
N LEU A 18 -1.76 -1.82 -8.18
CA LEU A 18 -0.61 -1.21 -7.54
C LEU A 18 0.67 -1.87 -8.07
N PRO A 19 1.68 -1.09 -8.47
CA PRO A 19 2.96 -1.68 -8.89
C PRO A 19 3.50 -2.62 -7.83
N GLN A 20 3.91 -3.81 -8.25
CA GLN A 20 4.36 -4.86 -7.35
C GLN A 20 5.86 -4.74 -7.09
N GLN A 21 6.21 -4.07 -5.98
CA GLN A 21 7.58 -3.88 -5.49
C GLN A 21 8.52 -3.23 -6.52
N PRO A 22 8.19 -2.05 -7.03
CA PRO A 22 9.12 -1.35 -7.91
C PRO A 22 10.41 -1.02 -7.15
N GLU A 23 11.53 -1.01 -7.86
CA GLU A 23 12.82 -0.73 -7.27
C GLU A 23 12.83 0.65 -6.61
N GLY A 24 13.34 0.72 -5.39
CA GLY A 24 13.44 1.96 -4.64
C GLY A 24 12.15 2.45 -4.00
N ALA A 25 11.06 1.69 -4.11
CA ALA A 25 9.78 2.08 -3.51
C ALA A 25 9.85 2.06 -1.98
N GLY A 26 9.11 2.96 -1.36
CA GLY A 26 9.00 3.04 0.10
C GLY A 26 8.01 2.03 0.70
N TYR A 27 7.47 1.14 -0.10
CA TYR A 27 6.52 0.13 0.36
C TYR A 27 6.89 -1.27 -0.15
N TYR A 28 6.42 -2.29 0.57
CA TYR A 28 6.38 -3.66 0.10
C TYR A 28 4.91 -4.11 0.03
N VAL A 29 4.63 -5.11 -0.78
CA VAL A 29 3.26 -5.58 -0.95
C VAL A 29 3.01 -6.86 -0.19
N TYR A 30 1.79 -7.00 0.31
CA TYR A 30 1.27 -8.23 0.89
C TYR A 30 -0.23 -8.28 0.57
N GLY A 31 -0.88 -9.35 0.93
CA GLY A 31 -2.33 -9.44 0.74
C GLY A 31 -2.75 -10.64 -0.05
N THR A 32 -4.06 -10.80 -0.18
CA THR A 32 -4.69 -11.93 -0.87
C THR A 32 -5.78 -11.43 -1.82
N PRO A 33 -5.87 -12.00 -3.04
CA PRO A 33 -4.92 -12.95 -3.63
C PRO A 33 -3.53 -12.33 -3.84
N GLU A 34 -2.52 -13.19 -3.97
CA GLU A 34 -1.16 -12.76 -4.22
C GLU A 34 -1.00 -12.16 -5.62
N ASN A 35 0.18 -11.62 -5.91
CA ASN A 35 0.55 -11.06 -7.22
C ASN A 35 -0.31 -9.85 -7.64
N GLY A 36 -0.81 -9.10 -6.65
CA GLY A 36 -1.52 -7.86 -6.91
C GLY A 36 -2.97 -8.02 -7.33
N ALA A 37 -3.50 -9.24 -7.37
CA ALA A 37 -4.88 -9.46 -7.81
C ALA A 37 -5.92 -8.81 -6.87
N GLY A 38 -5.55 -8.55 -5.61
CA GLY A 38 -6.36 -7.84 -4.64
C GLY A 38 -5.96 -6.37 -4.45
N GLN A 39 -5.15 -5.81 -5.35
CA GLN A 39 -4.57 -4.48 -5.17
C GLN A 39 -4.91 -3.53 -6.31
N TYR A 40 -6.14 -3.59 -6.77
CA TYR A 40 -6.64 -2.65 -7.79
C TYR A 40 -7.15 -1.39 -7.12
N ALA A 41 -6.52 -0.27 -7.45
CA ALA A 41 -6.74 1.02 -6.81
C ALA A 41 -7.49 1.98 -7.72
N HIS A 42 -8.49 2.68 -7.14
CA HIS A 42 -9.04 3.87 -7.76
C HIS A 42 -7.89 4.83 -8.08
N PRO A 43 -7.93 5.57 -9.19
CA PRO A 43 -6.86 6.51 -9.53
C PRO A 43 -6.46 7.46 -8.40
N ALA A 44 -7.42 7.95 -7.62
CA ALA A 44 -7.13 8.81 -6.47
C ALA A 44 -6.32 8.07 -5.39
N MET A 45 -6.65 6.80 -5.12
CA MET A 45 -5.90 5.97 -4.17
C MET A 45 -4.50 5.68 -4.68
N LEU A 46 -4.35 5.39 -5.97
CA LEU A 46 -3.04 5.17 -6.55
C LEU A 46 -2.15 6.41 -6.42
N CYS A 47 -2.69 7.59 -6.72
CA CYS A 47 -1.98 8.85 -6.55
C CYS A 47 -1.53 9.06 -5.10
N LEU A 48 -2.41 8.79 -4.15
CA LEU A 48 -2.10 8.90 -2.73
C LEU A 48 -0.93 7.96 -2.36
N LEU A 49 -1.03 6.70 -2.73
CA LEU A 49 0.00 5.71 -2.37
C LEU A 49 1.35 6.02 -3.00
N LEU A 50 1.37 6.47 -4.25
CA LEU A 50 2.62 6.84 -4.92
C LEU A 50 3.22 8.11 -4.32
N PHE A 51 2.41 9.05 -3.89
CA PHE A 51 2.88 10.22 -3.15
C PHE A 51 3.50 9.81 -1.81
N VAL A 52 2.79 9.01 -1.04
CA VAL A 52 3.23 8.62 0.31
C VAL A 52 4.52 7.80 0.24
N GLU A 53 4.61 6.83 -0.67
CA GLU A 53 5.80 5.98 -0.74
C GLU A 53 7.05 6.78 -1.10
N ARG A 54 6.90 7.77 -1.97
CA ARG A 54 8.02 8.65 -2.36
C ARG A 54 8.49 9.49 -1.18
N GLU A 55 7.55 10.12 -0.47
CA GLU A 55 7.87 10.93 0.70
C GLU A 55 8.49 10.09 1.81
N TRP A 56 7.97 8.87 2.01
CA TRP A 56 8.51 7.97 3.01
C TRP A 56 9.93 7.52 2.66
N ALA A 57 10.18 7.13 1.43
CA ALA A 57 11.49 6.64 0.98
C ALA A 57 12.60 7.66 1.16
N VAL A 58 12.29 8.95 1.09
CA VAL A 58 13.27 10.03 1.34
C VAL A 58 13.71 10.06 2.79
N SER A 59 12.83 9.69 3.72
CA SER A 59 13.05 9.90 5.16
C SER A 59 13.40 8.63 5.93
N ASP A 60 13.19 7.45 5.39
CA ASP A 60 13.43 6.19 6.09
C ASP A 60 13.80 5.09 5.10
N ARG A 61 14.66 4.18 5.53
CA ARG A 61 15.08 3.05 4.70
C ARG A 61 14.10 1.88 4.78
N ARG A 62 13.32 1.82 5.85
CA ARG A 62 12.32 0.78 6.03
C ARG A 62 11.16 1.05 5.08
N ARG A 63 10.46 -0.01 4.71
CA ARG A 63 9.28 0.09 3.86
C ARG A 63 8.04 -0.24 4.68
N PHE A 64 6.97 0.52 4.49
CA PHE A 64 5.68 0.15 5.06
C PHE A 64 5.00 -0.87 4.15
N GLY A 65 4.08 -1.65 4.70
CA GLY A 65 3.38 -2.66 3.91
C GLY A 65 2.07 -2.13 3.33
N VAL A 66 1.80 -2.48 2.06
CA VAL A 66 0.51 -2.21 1.41
C VAL A 66 -0.14 -3.54 1.06
N GLY A 67 -1.31 -3.77 1.63
CA GLY A 67 -2.07 -5.00 1.46
C GLY A 67 -3.25 -4.83 0.53
N ASN A 68 -4.40 -5.37 0.95
CA ASN A 68 -5.59 -5.39 0.11
C ASN A 68 -6.13 -3.99 -0.16
N ILE A 69 -6.53 -3.75 -1.41
CA ILE A 69 -7.24 -2.53 -1.84
C ILE A 69 -8.60 -2.95 -2.38
N SER A 70 -8.65 -3.50 -3.59
CA SER A 70 -9.85 -4.16 -4.11
C SER A 70 -9.45 -5.21 -5.14
N GLN A 71 -10.31 -6.19 -5.35
CA GLN A 71 -10.10 -7.17 -6.41
C GLN A 71 -10.49 -6.57 -7.76
N ALA A 72 -9.87 -7.09 -8.83
CA ALA A 72 -10.17 -6.66 -10.19
C ALA A 72 -11.68 -6.71 -10.45
N GLY A 73 -12.21 -5.62 -11.04
CA GLY A 73 -13.64 -5.52 -11.32
C GLY A 73 -14.51 -5.25 -10.10
N GLY A 74 -13.92 -5.10 -8.90
CA GLY A 74 -14.67 -4.85 -7.68
C GLY A 74 -15.35 -6.10 -7.11
N ILE A 75 -14.85 -7.29 -7.45
CA ILE A 75 -15.37 -8.55 -6.91
C ILE A 75 -15.23 -8.53 -5.38
N PRO A 76 -16.30 -8.78 -4.61
CA PRO A 76 -16.23 -8.73 -3.16
C PRO A 76 -15.34 -9.82 -2.59
N TYR A 77 -14.62 -9.48 -1.50
CA TYR A 77 -13.94 -10.50 -0.70
C TYR A 77 -14.97 -11.31 0.09
N PRO A 78 -14.78 -12.62 0.20
CA PRO A 78 -15.65 -13.43 1.05
C PRO A 78 -15.65 -12.91 2.50
N LYS A 79 -16.82 -12.77 3.12
CA LYS A 79 -17.00 -12.33 4.50
C LYS A 79 -16.57 -10.87 4.78
N HIS A 80 -16.27 -10.08 3.76
CA HIS A 80 -15.92 -8.66 3.91
C HIS A 80 -16.82 -7.81 3.03
N GLU A 81 -17.29 -6.68 3.58
CA GLU A 81 -18.05 -5.70 2.82
C GLU A 81 -17.20 -4.54 2.31
N SER A 82 -15.99 -4.41 2.87
CA SER A 82 -15.03 -3.38 2.46
C SER A 82 -14.16 -3.85 1.28
N HIS A 83 -13.24 -3.00 0.83
CA HIS A 83 -12.31 -3.31 -0.27
C HIS A 83 -13.00 -3.61 -1.60
N LYS A 84 -14.02 -2.81 -1.96
CA LYS A 84 -14.73 -2.96 -3.23
C LYS A 84 -14.49 -1.80 -4.18
N ASP A 85 -14.38 -0.59 -3.66
CA ASP A 85 -14.36 0.65 -4.44
C ASP A 85 -12.97 1.17 -4.78
N GLY A 86 -11.92 0.48 -4.35
CA GLY A 86 -10.55 0.91 -4.58
C GLY A 86 -10.10 2.11 -3.76
N LEU A 87 -10.91 2.51 -2.76
CA LEU A 87 -10.65 3.67 -1.90
C LEU A 87 -10.32 3.29 -0.45
N GLN A 88 -10.11 2.02 -0.19
CA GLN A 88 -9.67 1.50 1.11
C GLN A 88 -8.40 0.69 0.90
N VAL A 89 -7.49 0.78 1.86
CA VAL A 89 -6.22 0.07 1.77
C VAL A 89 -5.78 -0.39 3.15
N ASP A 90 -5.31 -1.63 3.22
CA ASP A 90 -4.66 -2.15 4.42
C ASP A 90 -3.19 -1.78 4.41
N VAL A 91 -2.70 -1.23 5.52
CA VAL A 91 -1.31 -0.80 5.64
C VAL A 91 -0.69 -1.46 6.87
N ARG A 92 0.50 -2.04 6.69
CA ARG A 92 1.32 -2.50 7.82
C ARG A 92 2.28 -1.39 8.24
N PRO A 93 2.27 -1.04 9.53
CA PRO A 93 3.17 0.00 10.04
C PRO A 93 4.61 -0.50 10.18
N LEU A 94 5.48 0.36 10.67
CA LEU A 94 6.91 0.09 10.80
C LEU A 94 7.22 -0.68 12.07
N ARG A 95 8.24 -1.53 11.98
CA ARG A 95 8.77 -2.28 13.13
C ARG A 95 10.13 -1.72 13.51
N LEU A 96 10.38 -1.71 14.82
CA LEU A 96 11.68 -1.27 15.36
C LEU A 96 12.84 -2.15 14.86
N ASP A 97 12.59 -3.43 14.64
CA ASP A 97 13.61 -4.36 14.15
C ASP A 97 13.86 -4.26 12.64
N GLY A 98 13.10 -3.46 11.92
CA GLY A 98 13.24 -3.30 10.48
C GLY A 98 12.69 -4.46 9.65
N VAL A 99 12.12 -5.48 10.28
CA VAL A 99 11.54 -6.62 9.57
C VAL A 99 10.24 -6.20 8.89
N GLU A 100 10.05 -6.64 7.65
CA GLU A 100 8.81 -6.39 6.91
C GLU A 100 7.78 -7.44 7.29
N GLY A 101 6.83 -7.03 8.14
CA GLY A 101 5.84 -7.97 8.63
C GLY A 101 4.84 -7.32 9.56
N ARG A 102 3.88 -8.13 9.97
CA ARG A 102 2.80 -7.66 10.84
C ARG A 102 3.34 -7.27 12.22
N VAL A 103 2.78 -6.21 12.79
CA VAL A 103 3.06 -5.82 14.17
C VAL A 103 1.80 -5.19 14.76
N MET A 104 1.57 -5.43 16.06
CA MET A 104 0.43 -4.89 16.79
C MET A 104 0.91 -3.78 17.73
N ARG A 105 0.05 -2.79 17.97
CA ARG A 105 0.39 -1.63 18.80
C ARG A 105 0.84 -2.00 20.21
N PHE A 106 0.34 -3.09 20.77
CA PHE A 106 0.69 -3.52 22.11
C PHE A 106 2.06 -4.23 22.17
N GLN A 107 2.65 -4.57 21.03
CA GLN A 107 3.99 -5.18 20.97
C GLN A 107 5.05 -4.07 21.05
N ARG A 108 5.21 -3.49 22.23
CA ARG A 108 6.03 -2.28 22.45
C ARG A 108 7.50 -2.43 22.03
N ASP A 109 8.04 -3.62 22.07
CA ASP A 109 9.41 -3.88 21.65
C ASP A 109 9.59 -3.99 20.15
N LEU A 110 8.49 -4.05 19.39
CA LEU A 110 8.49 -4.22 17.95
C LEU A 110 7.83 -3.06 17.20
N TYR A 111 6.77 -2.50 17.76
CA TYR A 111 6.00 -1.45 17.10
C TYR A 111 6.70 -0.10 17.20
N ASP A 112 7.07 0.47 16.05
CA ASP A 112 7.67 1.80 16.02
C ASP A 112 6.57 2.86 15.96
N LYS A 113 6.19 3.34 17.12
CA LYS A 113 5.12 4.34 17.28
C LYS A 113 5.45 5.66 16.60
N GLU A 114 6.68 6.14 16.73
CA GLU A 114 7.09 7.43 16.17
C GLU A 114 7.13 7.38 14.64
N ALA A 115 7.73 6.34 14.08
CA ALA A 115 7.79 6.18 12.63
C ALA A 115 6.39 5.99 12.04
N THR A 116 5.55 5.21 12.71
CA THR A 116 4.17 5.01 12.26
C THR A 116 3.37 6.31 12.30
N ALA A 117 3.53 7.12 13.35
CA ALA A 117 2.89 8.45 13.43
C ALA A 117 3.34 9.35 12.28
N LYS A 118 4.64 9.31 11.94
CA LYS A 118 5.17 10.07 10.81
C LYS A 118 4.56 9.61 9.48
N LEU A 119 4.44 8.31 9.28
CA LEU A 119 3.79 7.76 8.08
C LEU A 119 2.34 8.23 7.98
N ILE A 120 1.60 8.19 9.07
CA ILE A 120 0.21 8.68 9.11
C ILE A 120 0.15 10.16 8.72
N ARG A 121 1.06 10.99 9.25
CA ARG A 121 1.10 12.42 8.90
C ARG A 121 1.33 12.62 7.41
N ILE A 122 2.18 11.80 6.79
CA ILE A 122 2.41 11.88 5.34
C ILE A 122 1.13 11.55 4.58
N PHE A 123 0.41 10.49 4.97
CA PHE A 123 -0.89 10.18 4.38
C PHE A 123 -1.86 11.36 4.47
N LEU A 124 -1.94 11.98 5.65
CA LEU A 124 -2.86 13.09 5.90
C LEU A 124 -2.46 14.38 5.21
N SER A 125 -1.21 14.50 4.76
CA SER A 125 -0.73 15.69 4.06
C SER A 125 -1.14 15.76 2.59
N HIS A 126 -1.57 14.63 2.02
CA HIS A 126 -1.99 14.59 0.63
C HIS A 126 -3.36 15.27 0.46
N PRO A 127 -3.50 16.18 -0.51
CA PRO A 127 -4.75 16.90 -0.70
C PRO A 127 -5.78 16.08 -1.49
N LEU A 128 -6.37 15.11 -0.84
CA LEU A 128 -7.47 14.35 -1.43
C LEU A 128 -8.81 14.91 -1.00
#